data_b58ad6374bc1a474c9de4869af86fbce
#
_entry.id   b58ad6374bc1a474c9de4869af86fbce
#
_cell.length_a   1.000
_cell.length_b   1.000
_cell.length_c   1.000
_cell.angle_alpha   90.00
_cell.angle_beta   90.00
_cell.angle_gamma   90.00
#
_symmetry.space_group_name_H-M   'P 1'
#
loop_
_entity.id
_entity.type
_entity.pdbx_description
1 polymer ?
#
loop_
_entity_poly.entity_id
_entity_poly.type
_entity_poly.pdbx_seq_one_letter_code
_entity_poly.pdbx_strand_id
1 'polypeptide(L)'
;MIDVSDPENPVFAGCYSEDGYSHDIECVIYRGPDSRYTGREICWGYNENSLTLVDITDRSNPVQLSRTVYEGVAYTHQGWLSSDQRWALLDDEADETRSADK
;
A
#
# COMPACT_ATOMS: atom_id res chain seq x y z
N MET A 1 3.93 4.15 11.62
CA MET A 1 2.51 4.05 12.10
C MET A 1 2.40 4.75 13.44
N ILE A 2 1.32 5.44 13.65
CA ILE A 2 1.03 6.15 14.89
C ILE A 2 -0.32 5.65 15.39
N ASP A 3 -0.41 5.24 16.63
CA ASP A 3 -1.66 4.92 17.30
C ASP A 3 -2.34 6.22 17.74
N VAL A 4 -3.58 6.40 17.27
CA VAL A 4 -4.42 7.57 17.55
C VAL A 4 -5.71 7.17 18.27
N SER A 5 -5.72 6.03 18.94
CA SER A 5 -6.87 5.59 19.76
C SER A 5 -7.21 6.59 20.85
N ASP A 6 -6.20 7.31 21.37
CA ASP A 6 -6.34 8.56 22.10
C ASP A 6 -5.78 9.69 21.21
N PRO A 7 -6.64 10.47 20.53
CA PRO A 7 -6.17 11.48 19.58
C PRO A 7 -5.47 12.67 20.24
N GLU A 8 -5.61 12.85 21.54
CA GLU A 8 -4.88 13.89 22.29
C GLU A 8 -3.46 13.44 22.67
N ASN A 9 -3.20 12.12 22.69
CA ASN A 9 -1.91 11.52 23.04
C ASN A 9 -1.49 10.44 22.03
N PRO A 10 -1.16 10.78 20.78
CA PRO A 10 -0.74 9.82 19.78
C PRO A 10 0.62 9.21 20.15
N VAL A 11 0.75 7.89 19.94
CA VAL A 11 1.97 7.14 20.27
C VAL A 11 2.51 6.39 19.06
N PHE A 12 3.83 6.22 18.99
CA PHE A 12 4.48 5.41 17.96
C PHE A 12 4.08 3.94 18.11
N ALA A 13 3.62 3.33 17.01
CA ALA A 13 3.14 1.95 16.98
C ALA A 13 4.00 1.02 16.12
N GLY A 14 4.84 1.54 15.24
CA GLY A 14 5.70 0.75 14.38
C GLY A 14 6.05 1.47 13.08
N CYS A 15 6.98 0.92 12.32
CA CYS A 15 7.41 1.45 11.04
C CYS A 15 7.65 0.32 10.05
N TYR A 16 7.27 0.53 8.79
CA TYR A 16 7.70 -0.25 7.64
C TYR A 16 8.54 0.65 6.75
N SER A 17 9.72 0.18 6.32
CA SER A 17 10.66 0.97 5.53
C SER A 17 11.47 0.13 4.51
N GLU A 18 11.06 -1.11 4.24
CA GLU A 18 11.83 -2.02 3.37
C GLU A 18 11.83 -1.59 1.89
N ASP A 19 10.83 -0.84 1.45
CA ASP A 19 10.72 -0.35 0.07
C ASP A 19 10.90 1.18 -0.04
N GLY A 20 11.58 1.79 0.90
CA GLY A 20 11.93 3.21 0.87
C GLY A 20 10.74 4.14 1.12
N TYR A 21 10.49 5.06 0.19
CA TYR A 21 9.47 6.10 0.33
C TYR A 21 8.10 5.62 -0.13
N SER A 22 7.11 5.69 0.74
CA SER A 22 5.70 5.50 0.39
C SER A 22 5.04 6.85 0.15
N HIS A 23 4.53 7.08 -1.06
CA HIS A 23 3.85 8.33 -1.42
C HIS A 23 2.40 8.32 -0.92
N ASP A 24 1.68 7.23 -1.14
CA ASP A 24 0.31 7.05 -0.66
C ASP A 24 0.10 5.62 -0.13
N ILE A 25 -0.92 5.42 0.71
CA ILE A 25 -1.19 4.13 1.34
C ILE A 25 -2.68 3.95 1.64
N GLU A 26 -3.19 2.77 1.34
CA GLU A 26 -4.51 2.31 1.78
C GLU A 26 -4.36 1.06 2.65
N CYS A 27 -5.07 0.99 3.77
CA CYS A 27 -5.06 -0.18 4.66
C CYS A 27 -6.47 -0.68 4.91
N VAL A 28 -6.64 -1.99 4.92
CA VAL A 28 -7.93 -2.65 5.16
C VAL A 28 -7.78 -3.89 6.05
N ILE A 29 -8.85 -4.28 6.72
CA ILE A 29 -8.99 -5.65 7.22
C ILE A 29 -9.33 -6.52 6.02
N TYR A 30 -8.40 -7.38 5.61
CA TYR A 30 -8.51 -8.15 4.39
C TYR A 30 -9.64 -9.17 4.46
N ARG A 31 -10.49 -9.16 3.44
CA ARG A 31 -11.62 -10.07 3.22
C ARG A 31 -11.72 -10.53 1.76
N GLY A 32 -10.63 -10.35 1.02
CA GLY A 32 -10.53 -10.73 -0.38
C GLY A 32 -10.42 -12.25 -0.57
N PRO A 33 -10.14 -12.69 -1.81
CA PRO A 33 -10.21 -14.10 -2.18
C PRO A 33 -9.10 -14.98 -1.59
N ASP A 34 -8.00 -14.43 -1.09
CA ASP A 34 -6.91 -15.22 -0.48
C ASP A 34 -7.19 -15.47 1.01
N SER A 35 -7.74 -16.64 1.30
CA SER A 35 -8.14 -17.02 2.67
C SER A 35 -6.99 -17.06 3.69
N ARG A 36 -5.72 -17.11 3.24
CA ARG A 36 -4.54 -17.08 4.13
C ARG A 36 -4.44 -15.78 4.92
N TYR A 37 -4.99 -14.69 4.36
CA TYR A 37 -4.89 -13.35 4.94
C TYR A 37 -6.22 -12.81 5.47
N THR A 38 -7.29 -13.62 5.47
CA THR A 38 -8.60 -13.21 5.98
C THR A 38 -8.50 -12.72 7.43
N GLY A 39 -8.97 -11.49 7.68
CA GLY A 39 -8.97 -10.85 8.99
C GLY A 39 -7.65 -10.18 9.39
N ARG A 40 -6.60 -10.28 8.56
CA ARG A 40 -5.34 -9.56 8.76
C ARG A 40 -5.46 -8.13 8.27
N GLU A 41 -4.72 -7.23 8.87
CA GLU A 41 -4.64 -5.85 8.42
C GLU A 41 -3.54 -5.71 7.37
N ILE A 42 -3.94 -5.47 6.13
CA ILE A 42 -3.04 -5.37 4.98
C ILE A 42 -3.08 -3.95 4.44
N CYS A 43 -1.89 -3.41 4.16
CA CYS A 43 -1.73 -2.12 3.52
C CYS A 43 -1.18 -2.27 2.09
N TRP A 44 -1.67 -1.42 1.19
CA TRP A 44 -1.16 -1.21 -0.16
C TRP A 44 -0.40 0.11 -0.18
N GLY A 45 0.90 0.04 -0.36
CA GLY A 45 1.78 1.22 -0.44
C GLY A 45 2.10 1.55 -1.89
N TYR A 46 1.81 2.78 -2.31
CA TYR A 46 2.12 3.34 -3.63
C TYR A 46 3.41 4.16 -3.49
N ASN A 47 4.52 3.63 -4.02
CA ASN A 47 5.88 4.03 -3.62
C ASN A 47 6.67 4.68 -4.77
N GLU A 48 6.02 5.48 -5.61
CA GLU A 48 6.61 6.12 -6.80
C GLU A 48 7.04 5.13 -7.89
N ASN A 49 7.74 4.06 -7.55
CA ASN A 49 8.28 3.09 -8.50
C ASN A 49 7.74 1.66 -8.31
N SER A 50 6.84 1.46 -7.39
CA SER A 50 6.32 0.13 -7.04
C SER A 50 5.03 0.20 -6.24
N LEU A 51 4.29 -0.89 -6.26
CA LEU A 51 3.21 -1.20 -5.33
C LEU A 51 3.68 -2.29 -4.38
N THR A 52 3.61 -2.04 -3.07
CA THR A 52 3.89 -3.05 -2.04
C THR A 52 2.64 -3.42 -1.26
N LEU A 53 2.51 -4.70 -0.92
CA LEU A 53 1.52 -5.18 0.03
C LEU A 53 2.23 -5.58 1.31
N VAL A 54 1.76 -5.03 2.43
CA VAL A 54 2.40 -5.21 3.74
C VAL A 54 1.37 -5.64 4.77
N ASP A 55 1.62 -6.75 5.44
CA ASP A 55 0.85 -7.17 6.61
C ASP A 55 1.33 -6.40 7.84
N ILE A 56 0.45 -5.58 8.40
CA ILE A 56 0.70 -4.77 9.59
C ILE A 56 -0.13 -5.23 10.80
N THR A 57 -0.66 -6.45 10.76
CA THR A 57 -1.43 -7.02 11.88
C THR A 57 -0.65 -6.95 13.19
N ASP A 58 0.65 -7.23 13.14
CA ASP A 58 1.59 -6.88 14.19
C ASP A 58 2.36 -5.62 13.77
N ARG A 59 1.97 -4.49 14.32
CA ARG A 59 2.57 -3.18 13.96
C ARG A 59 4.03 -3.06 14.35
N SER A 60 4.47 -3.84 15.34
CA SER A 60 5.88 -3.89 15.76
C SER A 60 6.76 -4.72 14.82
N ASN A 61 6.13 -5.56 13.97
CA ASN A 61 6.80 -6.44 13.02
C ASN A 61 6.05 -6.50 11.68
N PRO A 62 6.00 -5.41 10.91
CA PRO A 62 5.38 -5.40 9.58
C PRO A 62 6.07 -6.40 8.66
N VAL A 63 5.31 -7.10 7.82
CA VAL A 63 5.83 -8.12 6.90
C VAL A 63 5.45 -7.76 5.48
N GLN A 64 6.43 -7.52 4.61
CA GLN A 64 6.18 -7.36 3.18
C GLN A 64 5.70 -8.68 2.58
N LEU A 65 4.52 -8.67 1.98
CA LEU A 65 3.93 -9.83 1.31
C LEU A 65 4.31 -9.88 -0.16
N SER A 66 4.33 -8.73 -0.81
CA SER A 66 4.72 -8.62 -2.23
C SER A 66 5.22 -7.22 -2.56
N ARG A 67 5.97 -7.16 -3.65
CA ARG A 67 6.38 -5.92 -4.33
C ARG A 67 6.16 -6.09 -5.82
N THR A 68 5.43 -5.21 -6.43
CA THR A 68 5.07 -5.26 -7.85
C THR A 68 5.54 -4.01 -8.56
N VAL A 69 6.15 -4.20 -9.71
CA VAL A 69 6.50 -3.15 -10.68
C VAL A 69 5.75 -3.47 -11.96
N TYR A 70 5.36 -2.46 -12.73
CA TYR A 70 4.64 -2.61 -13.99
C TYR A 70 5.41 -1.90 -15.12
N GLU A 71 5.12 -2.33 -16.35
CA GLU A 71 5.71 -1.72 -17.54
C GLU A 71 5.22 -0.28 -17.67
N GLY A 72 6.15 0.63 -17.99
CA GLY A 72 5.83 2.04 -18.15
C GLY A 72 5.71 2.83 -16.85
N VAL A 73 6.09 2.24 -15.70
CA VAL A 73 6.07 2.96 -14.43
C VAL A 73 6.85 4.27 -14.52
N ALA A 74 6.19 5.36 -14.17
CA ALA A 74 6.77 6.70 -14.11
C ALA A 74 6.66 7.28 -12.70
N TYR A 75 5.48 7.20 -12.09
CA TYR A 75 5.25 7.60 -10.71
C TYR A 75 4.03 6.87 -10.14
N THR A 76 4.24 5.77 -9.45
CA THR A 76 3.17 5.04 -8.74
C THR A 76 2.61 5.92 -7.63
N HIS A 77 1.45 6.53 -7.87
CA HIS A 77 0.93 7.68 -7.14
C HIS A 77 -0.06 7.27 -6.06
N GLN A 78 -1.17 6.68 -6.46
CA GLN A 78 -2.27 6.29 -5.59
C GLN A 78 -3.05 5.12 -6.17
N GLY A 79 -4.04 4.65 -5.46
CA GLY A 79 -4.96 3.65 -5.95
C GLY A 79 -6.12 3.39 -5.02
N TRP A 80 -6.95 2.46 -5.40
CA TRP A 80 -8.14 2.09 -4.66
C TRP A 80 -8.45 0.60 -4.81
N LEU A 81 -8.94 -0.03 -3.76
CA LEU A 81 -9.40 -1.41 -3.81
C LEU A 81 -10.84 -1.52 -4.31
N SER A 82 -11.11 -2.55 -5.10
CA SER A 82 -12.49 -2.97 -5.37
C SER A 82 -13.19 -3.42 -4.09
N SER A 83 -14.52 -3.34 -4.07
CA SER A 83 -15.31 -3.70 -2.88
C SER A 83 -15.15 -5.15 -2.43
N ASP A 84 -14.79 -6.06 -3.35
CA ASP A 84 -14.49 -7.46 -3.07
C ASP A 84 -13.00 -7.69 -2.71
N GLN A 85 -12.20 -6.62 -2.69
CA GLN A 85 -10.77 -6.62 -2.39
C GLN A 85 -9.93 -7.57 -3.28
N ARG A 86 -10.41 -7.84 -4.49
CA ARG A 86 -9.72 -8.68 -5.47
C ARG A 86 -8.80 -7.87 -6.37
N TRP A 87 -9.16 -6.62 -6.64
CA TRP A 87 -8.47 -5.75 -7.58
C TRP A 87 -8.01 -4.48 -6.89
N ALA A 88 -6.77 -4.09 -7.12
CA ALA A 88 -6.28 -2.75 -6.85
C ALA A 88 -6.24 -1.98 -8.17
N LEU A 89 -6.94 -0.84 -8.23
CA LEU A 89 -6.77 0.12 -9.32
C LEU A 89 -5.62 1.02 -8.93
N LEU A 90 -4.68 1.19 -9.83
CA LEU A 90 -3.48 1.97 -9.62
C LEU A 90 -3.45 3.14 -10.62
N ASP A 91 -3.09 4.31 -10.13
CA ASP A 91 -2.87 5.53 -10.89
C ASP A 91 -1.38 5.85 -10.93
N ASP A 92 -0.87 6.08 -12.15
CA ASP A 92 0.49 6.59 -12.37
C ASP A 92 0.38 8.08 -12.74
N GLU A 93 0.94 8.97 -11.93
CA GLU A 93 0.77 10.41 -12.10
C GLU A 93 1.57 10.99 -13.27
N ALA A 94 2.57 10.30 -13.75
CA ALA A 94 3.53 10.89 -14.69
C ALA A 94 3.76 10.07 -15.97
N ASP A 95 3.05 8.99 -16.21
CA ASP A 95 3.23 8.14 -17.38
C ASP A 95 2.90 8.89 -18.69
N GLU A 96 1.86 9.73 -18.71
CA GLU A 96 1.50 10.56 -19.87
C GLU A 96 2.55 11.63 -20.17
N THR A 97 3.29 12.10 -19.19
CA THR A 97 4.33 13.11 -19.43
C THR A 97 5.63 12.51 -19.98
N ARG A 98 5.82 11.21 -19.80
CA ARG A 98 7.01 10.47 -20.26
C ARG A 98 6.81 9.75 -21.58
N SER A 99 5.59 9.52 -21.99
CA SER A 99 5.25 8.94 -23.31
C SER A 99 5.13 10.03 -24.35
N ALA A 100 6.05 10.06 -25.31
CA ALA A 100 6.00 11.02 -26.44
C ALA A 100 4.90 10.69 -27.49
N ASP A 101 4.20 9.55 -27.34
CA ASP A 101 3.27 9.00 -28.34
C ASP A 101 1.88 8.76 -27.72
N LYS A 102 1.19 9.85 -27.36
CA LYS A 102 -0.24 9.74 -26.94
C LYS A 102 -1.15 10.58 -27.72
#